data_a9149eaef62d855ef9a12c50bfdbb5eb
#
_entry.id   a9149eaef62d855ef9a12c50bfdbb5eb
#
_cell.length_a   1.000
_cell.length_b   1.000
_cell.length_c   1.000
_cell.angle_alpha   90.00
_cell.angle_beta   90.00
_cell.angle_gamma   90.00
#
_symmetry.space_group_name_H-M   'P 1'
#
loop_
_entity.id
_entity.type
_entity.pdbx_description
1 polymer ?
#
loop_
_entity_poly.entity_id
_entity_poly.type
_entity_poly.pdbx_seq_one_letter_code
_entity_poly.pdbx_strand_id
1 'polypeptide(L)'
;MGEFSIFHWLIVLAVVLIFFGGRRIPEVMKGLGEGIRSFKEGMSGGVQTQTPPAQVSAPSGLSVKPARNQVTLSWNASAGTSSYNVKRSSASGGPYALIASTAATSYTDEGLAGGTYYYVVSGVSSSGESANSIEVAATPA
;
A
#
# COMPACT_ATOMS: atom_id res chain seq x y z
N MET A 1 -42.48 -44.19 -33.85
CA MET A 1 -42.44 -43.75 -32.51
C MET A 1 -41.04 -43.54 -32.08
N GLY A 2 -40.65 -42.36 -32.10
CA GLY A 2 -39.31 -41.95 -31.81
C GLY A 2 -38.64 -42.61 -30.63
N GLU A 3 -37.95 -43.62 -30.94
CA GLU A 3 -36.97 -44.07 -29.99
C GLU A 3 -35.84 -43.04 -29.96
N PHE A 4 -36.18 -41.91 -29.43
CA PHE A 4 -35.16 -41.00 -29.05
C PHE A 4 -34.47 -41.61 -27.86
N SER A 5 -33.65 -42.59 -28.16
CA SER A 5 -32.84 -43.25 -27.18
C SER A 5 -31.96 -42.21 -26.50
N ILE A 6 -31.73 -42.39 -25.23
CA ILE A 6 -30.77 -41.61 -24.46
C ILE A 6 -29.42 -41.52 -25.22
N PHE A 7 -29.07 -42.54 -25.96
CA PHE A 7 -27.86 -42.55 -26.79
C PHE A 7 -27.91 -41.53 -27.91
N HIS A 8 -29.08 -41.27 -28.50
CA HIS A 8 -29.21 -40.22 -29.50
C HIS A 8 -28.96 -38.86 -28.94
N TRP A 9 -29.52 -38.58 -27.77
CA TRP A 9 -29.29 -37.33 -27.07
C TRP A 9 -27.86 -37.17 -26.61
N LEU A 10 -27.23 -38.27 -26.17
CA LEU A 10 -25.82 -38.26 -25.82
C LEU A 10 -24.92 -37.95 -27.00
N ILE A 11 -25.24 -38.48 -28.17
CA ILE A 11 -24.51 -38.22 -29.41
C ILE A 11 -24.69 -36.75 -29.80
N VAL A 12 -25.92 -36.24 -29.76
CA VAL A 12 -26.21 -34.83 -30.05
C VAL A 12 -25.45 -33.92 -29.06
N LEU A 13 -25.47 -34.24 -27.80
CA LEU A 13 -24.73 -33.49 -26.80
C LEU A 13 -23.22 -33.53 -27.06
N ALA A 14 -22.70 -34.70 -27.40
CA ALA A 14 -21.27 -34.85 -27.72
C ALA A 14 -20.90 -34.02 -28.97
N VAL A 15 -21.73 -34.03 -30.00
CA VAL A 15 -21.50 -33.23 -31.21
C VAL A 15 -21.56 -31.75 -30.89
N VAL A 16 -22.53 -31.32 -30.08
CA VAL A 16 -22.64 -29.94 -29.66
C VAL A 16 -21.41 -29.54 -28.84
N LEU A 17 -20.97 -30.38 -27.91
CA LEU A 17 -19.76 -30.14 -27.13
C LEU A 17 -18.52 -30.08 -28.02
N ILE A 18 -18.41 -30.91 -29.03
CA ILE A 18 -17.27 -30.90 -29.96
C ILE A 18 -17.27 -29.61 -30.77
N PHE A 19 -18.43 -29.21 -31.31
CA PHE A 19 -18.53 -28.02 -32.14
C PHE A 19 -18.45 -26.73 -31.35
N PHE A 20 -19.05 -26.68 -30.17
CA PHE A 20 -19.08 -25.47 -29.34
C PHE A 20 -18.04 -25.51 -28.22
N GLY A 21 -17.74 -26.69 -27.68
CA GLY A 21 -16.78 -26.84 -26.60
C GLY A 21 -15.34 -26.87 -27.09
N GLY A 22 -15.08 -27.55 -28.21
CA GLY A 22 -13.74 -27.74 -28.74
C GLY A 22 -13.05 -26.46 -29.21
N ARG A 23 -13.84 -25.47 -29.60
CA ARG A 23 -13.30 -24.18 -30.06
C ARG A 23 -13.33 -23.11 -28.97
N ARG A 24 -14.29 -23.19 -28.05
CA ARG A 24 -14.43 -22.14 -27.02
C ARG A 24 -13.64 -22.42 -25.76
N ILE A 25 -13.48 -23.69 -25.41
CA ILE A 25 -12.72 -24.03 -24.18
C ILE A 25 -11.27 -23.59 -24.27
N PRO A 26 -10.53 -23.79 -25.36
CA PRO A 26 -9.18 -23.27 -25.48
C PRO A 26 -9.10 -21.74 -25.41
N GLU A 27 -10.07 -21.06 -26.01
CA GLU A 27 -10.11 -19.60 -25.98
C GLU A 27 -10.41 -19.08 -24.57
N VAL A 28 -11.34 -19.72 -23.86
CA VAL A 28 -11.64 -19.37 -22.47
C VAL A 28 -10.44 -19.64 -21.57
N MET A 29 -9.79 -20.79 -21.73
CA MET A 29 -8.58 -21.11 -20.98
C MET A 29 -7.44 -20.15 -21.29
N LYS A 30 -7.29 -19.78 -22.55
CA LYS A 30 -6.29 -18.83 -22.97
C LYS A 30 -6.58 -17.45 -22.39
N GLY A 31 -7.83 -17.01 -22.49
CA GLY A 31 -8.25 -15.74 -21.88
C GLY A 31 -8.12 -15.73 -20.37
N LEU A 32 -8.46 -16.83 -19.74
CA LEU A 32 -8.30 -16.97 -18.30
C LEU A 32 -6.82 -16.97 -17.89
N GLY A 33 -5.98 -17.67 -18.64
CA GLY A 33 -4.54 -17.70 -18.42
C GLY A 33 -3.92 -16.31 -18.59
N GLU A 34 -4.31 -15.56 -19.60
CA GLU A 34 -3.87 -14.19 -19.80
C GLU A 34 -4.39 -13.27 -18.71
N GLY A 35 -5.63 -13.45 -18.28
CA GLY A 35 -6.20 -12.70 -17.17
C GLY A 35 -5.47 -12.95 -15.87
N ILE A 36 -5.16 -14.19 -15.57
CA ILE A 36 -4.39 -14.56 -14.37
C ILE A 36 -2.96 -14.01 -14.45
N ARG A 37 -2.36 -14.09 -15.62
CA ARG A 37 -1.02 -13.56 -15.84
C ARG A 37 -0.98 -12.05 -15.67
N SER A 38 -1.93 -11.34 -16.25
CA SER A 38 -2.08 -9.90 -16.07
C SER A 38 -2.36 -9.54 -14.62
N PHE A 39 -3.16 -10.33 -13.94
CA PHE A 39 -3.45 -10.13 -12.53
C PHE A 39 -2.22 -10.37 -11.66
N LYS A 40 -1.45 -11.42 -11.97
CA LYS A 40 -0.20 -11.71 -11.27
C LYS A 40 0.83 -10.61 -11.52
N GLU A 41 0.93 -10.12 -12.72
CA GLU A 41 1.77 -8.97 -13.04
C GLU A 41 1.26 -7.71 -12.35
N GLY A 42 -0.06 -7.55 -12.23
CA GLY A 42 -0.67 -6.48 -11.47
C GLY A 42 -0.41 -6.57 -9.98
N MET A 43 -0.34 -7.76 -9.40
CA MET A 43 -0.09 -7.92 -7.98
C MET A 43 1.39 -7.87 -7.60
N SER A 44 2.26 -8.43 -8.42
CA SER A 44 3.68 -8.52 -8.09
C SER A 44 4.53 -7.58 -8.93
N GLY A 45 4.27 -7.53 -10.22
CA GLY A 45 5.02 -6.69 -11.14
C GLY A 45 4.40 -5.31 -11.31
N GLY A 46 3.08 -5.24 -11.33
CA GLY A 46 2.36 -3.99 -11.46
C GLY A 46 2.55 -3.06 -10.28
N VAL A 47 2.71 -3.64 -9.10
CA VAL A 47 3.09 -2.87 -7.92
C VAL A 47 4.47 -2.26 -8.10
N GLN A 48 5.33 -2.91 -8.87
CA GLN A 48 6.67 -2.42 -9.14
C GLN A 48 6.75 -1.51 -10.37
N THR A 49 6.10 -1.92 -11.46
CA THR A 49 6.16 -1.20 -12.74
C THR A 49 5.14 -0.09 -12.85
N GLN A 50 4.02 -0.27 -12.21
CA GLN A 50 2.97 0.74 -12.13
C GLN A 50 3.02 1.49 -10.82
N THR A 51 4.16 1.44 -10.15
CA THR A 51 4.36 2.34 -9.04
C THR A 51 3.94 3.71 -9.53
N PRO A 52 2.86 4.26 -8.99
CA PRO A 52 2.43 5.56 -9.45
C PRO A 52 3.63 6.48 -9.32
N PRO A 53 3.95 7.25 -10.35
CA PRO A 53 5.07 8.19 -10.25
C PRO A 53 4.92 9.11 -9.05
N ALA A 54 3.78 9.08 -8.43
CA ALA A 54 3.43 9.93 -7.33
C ALA A 54 3.52 9.24 -5.96
N GLN A 55 4.04 8.02 -5.88
CA GLN A 55 4.25 7.41 -4.58
C GLN A 55 5.37 8.14 -3.87
N VAL A 56 5.01 8.78 -2.79
CA VAL A 56 5.94 9.60 -2.01
C VAL A 56 6.89 8.69 -1.26
N SER A 57 8.16 9.05 -1.26
CA SER A 57 9.14 8.40 -0.40
C SER A 57 8.97 8.89 1.03
N ALA A 58 9.24 8.03 2.00
CA ALA A 58 9.28 8.44 3.39
C ALA A 58 10.34 9.54 3.59
N PRO A 59 10.06 10.53 4.44
CA PRO A 59 11.06 11.54 4.76
C PRO A 59 12.32 10.90 5.33
N SER A 60 13.47 11.48 5.02
CA SER A 60 14.76 11.00 5.51
C SER A 60 15.38 12.01 6.46
N GLY A 61 16.42 11.59 7.15
CA GLY A 61 17.17 12.46 8.04
C GLY A 61 16.35 12.96 9.23
N LEU A 62 15.35 12.19 9.65
CA LEU A 62 14.58 12.58 10.84
C LEU A 62 15.48 12.64 12.06
N SER A 63 15.48 13.79 12.69
CA SER A 63 16.23 14.05 13.92
C SER A 63 15.33 14.73 14.93
N VAL A 64 15.68 14.56 16.21
CA VAL A 64 14.94 15.16 17.30
C VAL A 64 15.89 15.95 18.17
N LYS A 65 15.40 17.05 18.69
CA LYS A 65 16.11 17.88 19.66
C LYS A 65 15.21 18.02 20.88
N PRO A 66 15.44 17.22 21.92
CA PRO A 66 14.66 17.35 23.15
C PRO A 66 15.02 18.62 23.89
N ALA A 67 14.01 19.22 24.45
CA ALA A 67 14.13 20.38 25.32
C ALA A 67 13.22 20.22 26.52
N ARG A 68 13.09 21.23 27.34
CA ARG A 68 12.26 21.14 28.54
C ARG A 68 10.78 21.03 28.15
N ASN A 69 10.19 19.87 28.42
CA ASN A 69 8.79 19.56 28.12
C ASN A 69 8.42 19.68 26.65
N GLN A 70 9.41 19.65 25.76
CA GLN A 70 9.15 19.71 24.32
C GLN A 70 10.22 18.95 23.55
N VAL A 71 9.84 18.56 22.34
CA VAL A 71 10.75 17.92 21.39
C VAL A 71 10.57 18.58 20.03
N THR A 72 11.65 19.05 19.47
CA THR A 72 11.65 19.59 18.11
C THR A 72 12.12 18.51 17.16
N LEU A 73 11.30 18.23 16.16
CA LEU A 73 11.63 17.29 15.10
C LEU A 73 12.02 18.06 13.85
N SER A 74 12.95 17.52 13.11
CA SER A 74 13.30 18.03 11.79
C SER A 74 13.66 16.87 10.87
N TRP A 75 13.36 17.04 9.60
CA TRP A 75 13.59 16.02 8.58
C TRP A 75 13.85 16.68 7.24
N ASN A 76 14.33 15.89 6.30
CA ASN A 76 14.54 16.35 4.95
C ASN A 76 13.24 16.25 4.14
N ALA A 77 13.01 17.21 3.29
CA ALA A 77 11.88 17.18 2.39
C ALA A 77 12.00 15.98 1.44
N SER A 78 10.87 15.32 1.18
CA SER A 78 10.81 14.29 0.16
C SER A 78 10.12 14.82 -1.09
N ALA A 79 10.63 14.42 -2.25
CA ALA A 79 10.11 14.86 -3.52
C ALA A 79 8.65 14.42 -3.69
N GLY A 80 7.82 15.31 -4.24
CA GLY A 80 6.41 15.01 -4.47
C GLY A 80 5.52 15.12 -3.24
N THR A 81 6.06 15.47 -2.09
CA THR A 81 5.32 15.58 -0.84
C THR A 81 4.73 16.98 -0.69
N SER A 82 3.45 17.06 -0.39
CA SER A 82 2.77 18.33 -0.12
C SER A 82 2.70 18.64 1.37
N SER A 83 2.67 17.62 2.21
CA SER A 83 2.64 17.78 3.67
C SER A 83 3.23 16.55 4.35
N TYR A 84 3.38 16.64 5.65
CA TYR A 84 3.95 15.55 6.46
C TYR A 84 3.04 15.29 7.64
N ASN A 85 2.90 14.01 7.99
CA ASN A 85 2.20 13.59 9.20
C ASN A 85 3.24 13.23 10.25
N VAL A 86 3.18 13.91 11.38
CA VAL A 86 4.03 13.62 12.54
C VAL A 86 3.26 12.71 13.47
N LYS A 87 3.87 11.59 13.80
CA LYS A 87 3.26 10.57 14.66
C LYS A 87 4.15 10.32 15.87
N ARG A 88 3.51 10.02 16.98
CA ARG A 88 4.19 9.80 18.26
C ARG A 88 3.69 8.51 18.91
N SER A 89 4.59 7.85 19.62
CA SER A 89 4.24 6.71 20.46
C SER A 89 4.99 6.79 21.79
N SER A 90 4.43 6.21 22.81
CA SER A 90 5.10 6.00 24.08
C SER A 90 5.86 4.68 24.14
N ALA A 91 5.76 3.86 23.10
CA ALA A 91 6.43 2.57 23.00
C ALA A 91 7.18 2.45 21.68
N SER A 92 8.34 1.85 21.72
CA SER A 92 9.11 1.59 20.51
C SER A 92 8.34 0.65 19.59
N GLY A 93 8.30 0.97 18.30
CA GLY A 93 7.56 0.20 17.31
C GLY A 93 6.08 0.52 17.22
N GLY A 94 5.58 1.44 18.02
CA GLY A 94 4.17 1.86 17.99
C GLY A 94 3.28 1.09 18.95
N PRO A 95 1.96 1.29 18.86
CA PRO A 95 1.27 2.05 17.81
C PRO A 95 1.52 3.55 17.91
N TYR A 96 1.64 4.18 16.76
CA TYR A 96 1.87 5.63 16.68
C TYR A 96 0.55 6.36 16.50
N ALA A 97 0.38 7.45 17.23
CA ALA A 97 -0.76 8.34 17.08
C ALA A 97 -0.36 9.56 16.27
N LEU A 98 -1.22 9.97 15.36
CA LEU A 98 -1.02 11.21 14.61
C LEU A 98 -1.16 12.39 15.56
N ILE A 99 -0.11 13.22 15.69
CA ILE A 99 -0.13 14.39 16.56
C ILE A 99 -0.20 15.69 15.77
N ALA A 100 0.28 15.69 14.53
CA ALA A 100 0.24 16.88 13.70
C ALA A 100 0.37 16.55 12.22
N SER A 101 -0.08 17.47 11.40
CA SER A 101 0.15 17.45 9.97
C SER A 101 0.65 18.84 9.60
N THR A 102 1.77 18.90 8.87
CA THR A 102 2.40 20.17 8.53
C THR A 102 3.04 20.10 7.15
N ALA A 103 3.06 21.22 6.46
CA ALA A 103 3.79 21.35 5.20
C ALA A 103 5.27 21.71 5.41
N ALA A 104 5.66 22.04 6.62
CA ALA A 104 7.04 22.35 6.97
C ALA A 104 7.86 21.07 7.18
N THR A 105 9.17 21.20 7.23
CA THR A 105 10.08 20.07 7.46
C THR A 105 10.52 20.00 8.93
N SER A 106 9.81 20.67 9.81
CA SER A 106 10.06 20.64 11.23
C SER A 106 8.74 20.79 12.00
N TYR A 107 8.75 20.29 13.22
CA TYR A 107 7.60 20.38 14.11
C TYR A 107 8.09 20.33 15.56
N THR A 108 7.46 21.10 16.43
CA THR A 108 7.75 21.09 17.86
C THR A 108 6.55 20.51 18.59
N ASP A 109 6.79 19.43 19.32
CA ASP A 109 5.79 18.80 20.19
C ASP A 109 6.01 19.34 21.60
N GLU A 110 5.02 20.04 22.12
CA GLU A 110 5.08 20.73 23.40
C GLU A 110 4.18 20.08 24.44
N GLY A 111 4.37 20.44 25.70
CA GLY A 111 3.53 19.95 26.77
C GLY A 111 3.78 18.50 27.14
N LEU A 112 4.97 18.01 26.89
CA LEU A 112 5.33 16.63 27.16
C LEU A 112 5.67 16.41 28.63
N ALA A 113 5.12 15.34 29.19
CA ALA A 113 5.54 14.85 30.48
C ALA A 113 6.92 14.18 30.38
N GLY A 114 7.58 13.99 31.49
CA GLY A 114 8.85 13.25 31.52
C GLY A 114 8.66 11.84 31.02
N GLY A 115 9.63 11.34 30.25
CA GLY A 115 9.58 10.02 29.67
C GLY A 115 10.15 10.02 28.26
N THR A 116 10.28 8.84 27.70
CA THR A 116 10.77 8.68 26.33
C THR A 116 9.60 8.58 25.36
N TYR A 117 9.67 9.33 24.28
CA TYR A 117 8.70 9.31 23.19
C TYR A 117 9.38 8.89 21.90
N TYR A 118 8.64 8.23 21.07
CA TYR A 118 9.12 7.71 19.79
C TYR A 118 8.36 8.40 18.68
N TYR A 119 9.08 8.87 17.68
CA TYR A 119 8.51 9.67 16.61
C TYR A 119 8.81 9.06 15.27
N VAL A 120 7.84 9.13 14.38
CA VAL A 120 7.99 8.84 12.96
C VAL A 120 7.26 9.92 12.18
N VAL A 121 7.72 10.16 10.97
CA VAL A 121 7.10 11.12 10.04
C VAL A 121 6.84 10.41 8.73
N SER A 122 5.69 10.67 8.15
CA SER A 122 5.36 10.20 6.80
C SER A 122 5.05 11.39 5.91
N GLY A 123 5.30 11.22 4.61
CA GLY A 123 4.97 12.21 3.61
C GLY A 123 3.57 12.00 3.06
N VAL A 124 2.88 13.07 2.72
CA VAL A 124 1.55 13.03 2.13
C VAL A 124 1.56 13.74 0.80
N SER A 125 0.97 13.14 -0.20
CA SER A 125 0.77 13.73 -1.52
C SER A 125 -0.65 13.49 -1.98
N SER A 126 -0.96 14.00 -3.17
CA SER A 126 -2.26 13.76 -3.80
C SER A 126 -2.54 12.29 -4.07
N SER A 127 -1.50 11.46 -4.15
CA SER A 127 -1.63 10.03 -4.38
C SER A 127 -1.71 9.20 -3.10
N GLY A 128 -1.51 9.80 -1.94
CA GLY A 128 -1.61 9.13 -0.66
C GLY A 128 -0.46 9.43 0.28
N GLU A 129 -0.35 8.63 1.32
CA GLU A 129 0.66 8.78 2.36
C GLU A 129 1.80 7.78 2.13
N SER A 130 3.03 8.21 2.37
CA SER A 130 4.20 7.35 2.30
C SER A 130 4.28 6.40 3.49
N ALA A 131 5.23 5.48 3.46
CA ALA A 131 5.62 4.73 4.65
C ALA A 131 6.16 5.68 5.71
N ASN A 132 6.17 5.23 6.96
CA ASN A 132 6.78 5.99 8.04
C ASN A 132 8.30 6.09 7.84
N SER A 133 8.86 7.20 8.27
CA SER A 133 10.31 7.36 8.36
C SER A 133 10.91 6.39 9.39
N ILE A 134 12.22 6.44 9.56
CA ILE A 134 12.88 5.76 10.68
C ILE A 134 12.30 6.29 12.00
N GLU A 135 12.22 5.40 12.98
CA GLU A 135 11.83 5.80 14.32
C GLU A 135 12.99 6.51 15.02
N VAL A 136 12.68 7.58 15.70
CA VAL A 136 13.63 8.28 16.56
C VAL A 136 13.04 8.41 17.96
N ALA A 137 13.88 8.25 18.95
CA ALA A 137 13.49 8.39 20.35
C ALA A 137 13.95 9.73 20.91
N ALA A 138 13.11 10.34 21.72
CA ALA A 138 13.43 11.59 22.39
C ALA A 138 12.93 11.55 23.83
N THR A 139 13.74 12.07 24.73
CA THR A 139 13.39 12.18 26.14
C THR A 139 13.44 13.67 26.52
N PRO A 140 12.26 14.33 26.57
CA PRO A 140 12.24 15.72 27.03
C PRO A 140 12.71 15.84 28.48
N ALA A 141 13.37 16.90 28.73
CA ALA A 141 13.94 17.14 30.07
C ALA A 141 12.86 17.54 31.08
#